data_f1d3ea8aaf898001dc07fb809df7527d
#
_entry.id   f1d3ea8aaf898001dc07fb809df7527d
#
_cell.length_a   1.000
_cell.length_b   1.000
_cell.length_c   1.000
_cell.angle_alpha   90.00
_cell.angle_beta   90.00
_cell.angle_gamma   90.00
#
_symmetry.space_group_name_H-M   'P 1'
#
loop_
_entity.id
_entity.type
_entity.pdbx_description
1 polymer ?
#
loop_
_entity_poly.entity_id
_entity_poly.type
_entity_poly.pdbx_seq_one_letter_code
_entity_poly.pdbx_strand_id
1 'polypeptide(L)'
;METADITQNAETAAYGTKLLDYRFAGRDIYVISDLHIAAGLQSDGNYTGDENFFADRSFGRFIDHLISNNTSTAALLIINGDLIDFLRICNIPEKQQDFEKWSALLAKIGISKNIDELSRCIDKRERKFGLKTDDYKSVWKLYLSANGHPEVFDSLAKWLASGHKLVITKGNHDLEWYWPAVRSFMNLLMAEKIAAAKTNTVAAALNGIVLPNLLFVDDNMVINNRIYIEHGHRYENFTTVDGPAVLKNETELNLPFGSFFNRYLVNRIELAYPYIDDVRPRENILSILIQERFPLAIKMLFYYVPLVLRVIPKQQYKYALRYLFQFLLIIAIPLAITVFVILKFVYPVIKSPNANIWTDVFSAVKGILPLILSYFLGRLFAMLQLSPPGSLFKNAEAVFYKLPHIQVATFGHTHDPEQKDTQLKKNRYYNTGTWIPVYETDAADIRLDKTYTFLHLQTTAASDVPTTCLMRWNDDALRIDELILMDRK
;
A
#
# COMPACT_ATOMS: atom_id res chain seq x y z
N MET A 1 -11.64 -6.27 35.60
CA MET A 1 -10.89 -6.16 34.36
C MET A 1 -11.73 -6.90 33.32
N GLU A 2 -12.68 -6.16 32.70
CA GLU A 2 -13.58 -6.72 31.71
C GLU A 2 -12.81 -7.03 30.43
N THR A 3 -12.78 -8.29 30.07
CA THR A 3 -12.32 -8.72 28.73
C THR A 3 -13.21 -8.08 27.70
N ALA A 4 -12.62 -7.34 26.77
CA ALA A 4 -13.35 -6.81 25.63
C ALA A 4 -13.98 -7.99 24.86
N ASP A 5 -15.29 -8.12 24.98
CA ASP A 5 -16.07 -9.09 24.22
C ASP A 5 -15.97 -8.74 22.74
N ILE A 6 -15.21 -9.55 22.01
CA ILE A 6 -15.17 -9.52 20.56
C ILE A 6 -16.42 -10.24 20.09
N THR A 7 -17.56 -9.56 20.08
CA THR A 7 -18.77 -10.11 19.46
C THR A 7 -18.60 -10.01 17.95
N GLN A 8 -18.24 -11.13 17.31
CA GLN A 8 -18.34 -11.30 15.88
C GLN A 8 -19.81 -11.38 15.47
N ASN A 9 -20.47 -10.25 15.38
CA ASN A 9 -21.74 -10.18 14.67
C ASN A 9 -21.42 -10.08 13.17
N ALA A 10 -21.52 -11.22 12.48
CA ALA A 10 -21.39 -11.33 11.04
C ALA A 10 -22.67 -10.80 10.37
N GLU A 11 -22.93 -9.51 10.43
CA GLU A 11 -23.83 -8.88 9.46
C GLU A 11 -23.09 -8.75 8.13
N THR A 12 -23.68 -9.28 7.09
CA THR A 12 -23.23 -9.07 5.72
C THR A 12 -23.35 -7.57 5.45
N ALA A 13 -22.25 -6.86 5.51
CA ALA A 13 -22.23 -5.44 5.19
C ALA A 13 -22.84 -5.22 3.80
N ALA A 14 -23.44 -4.07 3.58
CA ALA A 14 -24.08 -3.68 2.32
C ALA A 14 -23.18 -3.78 1.07
N TYR A 15 -21.92 -4.15 1.23
CA TYR A 15 -20.90 -4.36 0.19
C TYR A 15 -20.55 -5.84 -0.04
N GLY A 16 -21.23 -6.79 0.61
CA GLY A 16 -20.89 -8.21 0.54
C GLY A 16 -19.62 -8.59 1.34
N THR A 17 -19.05 -7.67 2.12
CA THR A 17 -17.89 -7.88 2.98
C THR A 17 -18.32 -8.02 4.44
N LYS A 18 -17.59 -8.82 5.18
CA LYS A 18 -17.85 -9.07 6.60
C LYS A 18 -17.38 -7.86 7.41
N LEU A 19 -18.34 -7.14 8.00
CA LEU A 19 -18.06 -6.03 8.92
C LEU A 19 -17.74 -6.58 10.32
N LEU A 20 -16.62 -6.14 10.90
CA LEU A 20 -16.29 -6.42 12.28
C LEU A 20 -16.81 -5.28 13.17
N ASP A 21 -17.73 -5.55 14.08
CA ASP A 21 -18.10 -4.62 15.17
C ASP A 21 -17.19 -4.85 16.36
N TYR A 22 -16.35 -3.86 16.69
CA TYR A 22 -15.36 -3.92 17.74
C TYR A 22 -15.71 -2.96 18.88
N ARG A 23 -15.87 -3.48 20.08
CA ARG A 23 -16.10 -2.69 21.29
C ARG A 23 -14.78 -2.38 21.97
N PHE A 24 -14.45 -1.10 22.10
CA PHE A 24 -13.26 -0.61 22.76
C PHE A 24 -13.63 0.34 23.90
N ALA A 25 -13.24 -0.04 25.13
CA ALA A 25 -13.52 0.72 26.35
C ALA A 25 -12.46 1.77 26.69
N GLY A 26 -11.33 1.77 25.98
CA GLY A 26 -10.27 2.76 26.17
C GLY A 26 -10.63 4.14 25.64
N ARG A 27 -9.80 5.14 25.95
CA ARG A 27 -10.04 6.53 25.57
C ARG A 27 -9.44 6.89 24.22
N ASP A 28 -8.17 6.53 24.01
CA ASP A 28 -7.39 7.01 22.88
C ASP A 28 -7.25 5.91 21.81
N ILE A 29 -7.53 6.30 20.58
CA ILE A 29 -7.40 5.46 19.38
C ILE A 29 -6.50 6.19 18.39
N TYR A 30 -5.44 5.53 17.95
CA TYR A 30 -4.50 6.03 16.94
C TYR A 30 -4.61 5.19 15.70
N VAL A 31 -4.80 5.82 14.54
CA VAL A 31 -4.90 5.14 13.24
C VAL A 31 -3.77 5.61 12.34
N ILE A 32 -2.92 4.70 11.95
CA ILE A 32 -1.86 4.88 10.95
C ILE A 32 -2.12 3.97 9.77
N SER A 33 -1.53 4.22 8.60
CA SER A 33 -1.59 3.34 7.44
C SER A 33 -0.35 3.48 6.56
N ASP A 34 -0.22 2.62 5.57
CA ASP A 34 0.71 2.77 4.46
C ASP A 34 2.18 2.94 4.91
N LEU A 35 2.67 1.98 5.72
CA LEU A 35 4.07 1.91 6.13
C LEU A 35 4.93 1.26 5.05
N HIS A 36 4.38 0.29 4.30
CA HIS A 36 5.06 -0.42 3.22
C HIS A 36 6.43 -0.99 3.59
N ILE A 37 6.54 -1.59 4.77
CA ILE A 37 7.78 -2.20 5.25
C ILE A 37 8.12 -3.41 4.37
N ALA A 38 9.27 -3.38 3.69
CA ALA A 38 9.71 -4.50 2.86
C ALA A 38 10.73 -5.39 3.60
N ALA A 39 11.86 -5.72 2.97
CA ALA A 39 12.85 -6.62 3.55
C ALA A 39 13.84 -5.94 4.51
N GLY A 40 13.92 -4.62 4.48
CA GLY A 40 14.74 -3.83 5.38
C GLY A 40 16.24 -3.99 5.21
N LEU A 41 16.96 -3.74 6.30
CA LEU A 41 18.41 -3.81 6.35
C LEU A 41 18.87 -5.26 6.27
N GLN A 42 19.71 -5.57 5.29
CA GLN A 42 20.24 -6.90 5.06
C GLN A 42 21.50 -7.15 5.93
N SER A 43 21.92 -8.41 5.99
CA SER A 43 23.08 -8.84 6.80
C SER A 43 24.40 -8.22 6.34
N ASP A 44 24.49 -7.69 5.11
CA ASP A 44 25.64 -6.98 4.57
C ASP A 44 25.63 -5.46 4.90
N GLY A 45 24.63 -4.99 5.64
CA GLY A 45 24.46 -3.59 6.02
C GLY A 45 23.81 -2.70 4.98
N ASN A 46 23.30 -3.27 3.88
CA ASN A 46 22.63 -2.53 2.81
C ASN A 46 21.12 -2.80 2.81
N TYR A 47 20.34 -1.83 2.33
CA TYR A 47 18.94 -2.03 1.97
C TYR A 47 18.82 -2.64 0.58
N THR A 48 17.76 -3.42 0.34
CA THR A 48 17.40 -3.78 -1.04
C THR A 48 16.88 -2.56 -1.78
N GLY A 49 17.06 -2.52 -3.11
CA GLY A 49 16.65 -1.35 -3.91
C GLY A 49 15.14 -1.17 -4.04
N ASP A 50 14.35 -2.10 -3.53
CA ASP A 50 12.90 -2.09 -3.45
C ASP A 50 12.36 -1.74 -2.03
N GLU A 51 13.23 -1.31 -1.10
CA GLU A 51 12.83 -0.78 0.20
C GLU A 51 12.44 0.70 0.12
N ASN A 52 11.29 1.05 0.70
CA ASN A 52 10.80 2.44 0.78
C ASN A 52 10.62 2.94 2.21
N PHE A 53 10.61 2.05 3.20
CA PHE A 53 10.47 2.42 4.59
C PHE A 53 11.83 2.56 5.27
N PHE A 54 12.18 3.76 5.72
CA PHE A 54 13.43 4.06 6.42
C PHE A 54 13.18 4.75 7.77
N ALA A 55 11.95 4.64 8.29
CA ALA A 55 11.52 5.37 9.47
C ALA A 55 11.53 4.54 10.77
N ASP A 56 12.32 3.45 10.82
CA ASP A 56 12.35 2.53 11.98
C ASP A 56 12.49 3.27 13.32
N ARG A 57 13.51 4.12 13.44
CA ARG A 57 13.77 4.90 14.66
C ARG A 57 12.67 5.90 14.96
N SER A 58 12.17 6.57 13.93
CA SER A 58 11.08 7.55 14.08
C SER A 58 9.80 6.86 14.55
N PHE A 59 9.51 5.68 14.00
CA PHE A 59 8.39 4.85 14.44
C PHE A 59 8.58 4.39 15.90
N GLY A 60 9.77 3.96 16.26
CA GLY A 60 10.11 3.57 17.63
C GLY A 60 9.85 4.70 18.63
N ARG A 61 10.38 5.91 18.34
CA ARG A 61 10.17 7.10 19.16
C ARG A 61 8.70 7.53 19.26
N PHE A 62 7.98 7.43 18.15
CA PHE A 62 6.53 7.68 18.14
C PHE A 62 5.78 6.71 19.07
N ILE A 63 6.01 5.41 18.97
CA ILE A 63 5.38 4.42 19.84
C ILE A 63 5.75 4.66 21.32
N ASP A 64 7.00 4.98 21.61
CA ASP A 64 7.45 5.31 22.97
C ASP A 64 6.74 6.54 23.53
N HIS A 65 6.55 7.56 22.70
CA HIS A 65 5.78 8.75 23.05
C HIS A 65 4.31 8.41 23.35
N LEU A 66 3.67 7.59 22.51
CA LEU A 66 2.29 7.14 22.75
C LEU A 66 2.17 6.34 24.05
N ILE A 67 3.10 5.42 24.34
CA ILE A 67 3.11 4.64 25.60
C ILE A 67 3.22 5.59 26.81
N SER A 68 4.12 6.57 26.75
CA SER A 68 4.34 7.50 27.86
C SER A 68 3.11 8.37 28.18
N ASN A 69 2.31 8.68 27.14
CA ASN A 69 1.10 9.49 27.27
C ASN A 69 -0.15 8.67 27.68
N ASN A 70 -0.10 7.34 27.62
CA ASN A 70 -1.22 6.45 27.88
C ASN A 70 -0.95 5.50 29.06
N THR A 71 -0.38 6.00 30.15
CA THR A 71 0.01 5.18 31.30
C THR A 71 -1.15 4.71 32.16
N SER A 72 -2.29 5.41 32.13
CA SER A 72 -3.44 5.15 33.03
C SER A 72 -4.53 4.30 32.40
N THR A 73 -4.63 4.25 31.07
CA THR A 73 -5.68 3.53 30.34
C THR A 73 -5.11 2.83 29.11
N ALA A 74 -5.68 1.69 28.75
CA ALA A 74 -5.33 1.03 27.50
C ALA A 74 -5.70 1.92 26.31
N ALA A 75 -4.76 2.10 25.37
CA ALA A 75 -4.97 2.76 24.10
C ALA A 75 -5.06 1.71 22.97
N LEU A 76 -5.64 2.10 21.84
CA LEU A 76 -5.76 1.27 20.65
C LEU A 76 -4.92 1.86 19.52
N LEU A 77 -3.96 1.11 19.01
CA LEU A 77 -3.25 1.40 17.77
C LEU A 77 -3.86 0.57 16.64
N ILE A 78 -4.21 1.22 15.54
CA ILE A 78 -4.73 0.56 14.34
C ILE A 78 -3.78 0.85 13.19
N ILE A 79 -3.23 -0.20 12.61
CA ILE A 79 -2.47 -0.13 11.36
C ILE A 79 -3.44 -0.49 10.25
N ASN A 80 -3.94 0.52 9.57
CA ASN A 80 -5.05 0.42 8.63
C ASN A 80 -4.59 0.04 7.21
N GLY A 81 -4.01 -1.14 7.09
CA GLY A 81 -3.51 -1.74 5.85
C GLY A 81 -2.10 -1.28 5.46
N ASP A 82 -1.50 -2.08 4.61
CA ASP A 82 -0.18 -1.87 4.02
C ASP A 82 0.92 -1.65 5.08
N LEU A 83 0.88 -2.49 6.16
CA LEU A 83 1.98 -2.56 7.12
C LEU A 83 3.20 -3.17 6.45
N ILE A 84 3.03 -4.35 5.85
CA ILE A 84 4.10 -5.09 5.17
C ILE A 84 3.87 -5.05 3.66
N ASP A 85 4.86 -4.60 2.91
CA ASP A 85 4.82 -4.73 1.45
C ASP A 85 5.38 -6.09 1.00
N PHE A 86 4.55 -7.12 1.09
CA PHE A 86 4.92 -8.47 0.66
C PHE A 86 5.29 -8.55 -0.83
N LEU A 87 4.82 -7.61 -1.65
CA LEU A 87 5.12 -7.58 -3.08
C LEU A 87 6.57 -7.14 -3.34
N ARG A 88 7.13 -6.30 -2.45
CA ARG A 88 8.49 -5.77 -2.54
C ARG A 88 9.54 -6.68 -1.92
N ILE A 89 9.16 -7.66 -1.11
CA ILE A 89 10.10 -8.64 -0.53
C ILE A 89 10.49 -9.65 -1.61
N CYS A 90 11.53 -9.29 -2.38
CA CYS A 90 12.04 -10.08 -3.49
C CYS A 90 13.16 -11.07 -3.09
N ASN A 91 13.67 -10.99 -1.87
CA ASN A 91 14.71 -11.87 -1.35
C ASN A 91 14.20 -13.32 -1.22
N ILE A 92 14.99 -14.26 -1.71
CA ILE A 92 14.69 -15.69 -1.64
C ILE A 92 15.74 -16.42 -0.79
N PRO A 93 15.42 -17.58 -0.20
CA PRO A 93 16.42 -18.45 0.40
C PRO A 93 17.41 -18.93 -0.67
N GLU A 94 18.71 -18.78 -0.41
CA GLU A 94 19.77 -19.19 -1.34
C GLU A 94 20.69 -20.25 -0.74
N LYS A 95 21.02 -20.08 0.55
CA LYS A 95 21.95 -20.95 1.27
C LYS A 95 21.19 -22.05 2.03
N GLN A 96 21.86 -23.15 2.30
CA GLN A 96 21.28 -24.24 3.11
C GLN A 96 20.77 -23.75 4.47
N GLN A 97 21.50 -22.86 5.13
CA GLN A 97 21.12 -22.24 6.40
C GLN A 97 19.79 -21.49 6.33
N ASP A 98 19.47 -20.85 5.19
CA ASP A 98 18.20 -20.17 5.00
C ASP A 98 17.04 -21.18 4.99
N PHE A 99 17.21 -22.30 4.29
CA PHE A 99 16.20 -23.37 4.24
C PHE A 99 16.02 -24.06 5.59
N GLU A 100 17.10 -24.30 6.32
CA GLU A 100 17.07 -24.81 7.70
C GLU A 100 16.28 -23.87 8.61
N LYS A 101 16.58 -22.57 8.53
CA LYS A 101 15.87 -21.55 9.29
C LYS A 101 14.40 -21.50 8.92
N TRP A 102 14.07 -21.49 7.62
CA TRP A 102 12.70 -21.47 7.13
C TRP A 102 11.90 -22.68 7.61
N SER A 103 12.45 -23.89 7.48
CA SER A 103 11.84 -25.13 8.01
C SER A 103 11.59 -25.05 9.53
N ALA A 104 12.56 -24.54 10.29
CA ALA A 104 12.41 -24.36 11.73
C ALA A 104 11.33 -23.34 12.12
N LEU A 105 11.20 -22.25 11.39
CA LEU A 105 10.12 -21.25 11.59
C LEU A 105 8.74 -21.85 11.33
N LEU A 106 8.61 -22.60 10.24
CA LEU A 106 7.36 -23.26 9.89
C LEU A 106 6.94 -24.30 10.93
N ALA A 107 7.90 -25.08 11.43
CA ALA A 107 7.65 -26.06 12.50
C ALA A 107 7.08 -25.43 13.78
N LYS A 108 7.53 -24.22 14.15
CA LYS A 108 7.02 -23.48 15.31
C LYS A 108 5.53 -23.14 15.22
N ILE A 109 4.99 -23.01 14.00
CA ILE A 109 3.57 -22.71 13.73
C ILE A 109 2.78 -23.93 13.24
N GLY A 110 3.34 -25.14 13.37
CA GLY A 110 2.67 -26.40 13.04
C GLY A 110 2.70 -26.78 11.56
N ILE A 111 3.51 -26.14 10.74
CA ILE A 111 3.69 -26.49 9.32
C ILE A 111 4.96 -27.34 9.17
N SER A 112 4.80 -28.59 8.74
CA SER A 112 5.92 -29.50 8.49
C SER A 112 6.34 -29.43 7.02
N LYS A 113 7.53 -28.86 6.76
CA LYS A 113 8.19 -28.88 5.45
C LYS A 113 9.69 -29.08 5.64
N ASN A 114 10.24 -30.07 4.96
CA ASN A 114 11.67 -30.31 5.01
C ASN A 114 12.44 -29.42 4.01
N ILE A 115 13.77 -29.42 4.15
CA ILE A 115 14.66 -28.56 3.33
C ILE A 115 14.53 -28.88 1.84
N ASP A 116 14.42 -30.15 1.48
CA ASP A 116 14.31 -30.58 0.08
C ASP A 116 13.00 -30.11 -0.54
N GLU A 117 11.89 -30.17 0.18
CA GLU A 117 10.60 -29.66 -0.26
C GLU A 117 10.65 -28.14 -0.48
N LEU A 118 11.24 -27.41 0.47
CA LEU A 118 11.38 -25.97 0.39
C LEU A 118 12.29 -25.53 -0.76
N SER A 119 13.41 -26.22 -1.00
CA SER A 119 14.32 -25.89 -2.10
C SER A 119 13.70 -26.12 -3.48
N ARG A 120 12.86 -27.17 -3.61
CA ARG A 120 12.17 -27.53 -4.86
C ARG A 120 10.95 -26.65 -5.14
N CYS A 121 10.34 -26.03 -4.11
CA CYS A 121 9.14 -25.22 -4.30
C CYS A 121 9.42 -23.84 -4.93
N ILE A 122 10.68 -23.43 -5.04
CA ILE A 122 11.08 -22.15 -5.64
C ILE A 122 11.32 -22.32 -7.15
N ASP A 123 10.41 -21.81 -7.97
CA ASP A 123 10.52 -21.90 -9.41
C ASP A 123 11.49 -20.83 -10.00
N LYS A 124 11.80 -20.97 -11.32
CA LYS A 124 12.71 -20.04 -12.03
C LYS A 124 12.22 -18.59 -12.02
N ARG A 125 10.90 -18.38 -11.94
CA ARG A 125 10.31 -17.06 -11.91
C ARG A 125 10.44 -16.44 -10.54
N GLU A 126 10.22 -17.21 -9.48
CA GLU A 126 10.42 -16.79 -8.10
C GLU A 126 11.87 -16.41 -7.81
N ARG A 127 12.83 -17.14 -8.38
CA ARG A 127 14.26 -16.77 -8.28
C ARG A 127 14.57 -15.39 -8.88
N LYS A 128 13.73 -14.89 -9.76
CA LYS A 128 13.92 -13.58 -10.41
C LYS A 128 13.06 -12.47 -9.81
N PHE A 129 11.86 -12.79 -9.32
CA PHE A 129 10.86 -11.80 -8.94
C PHE A 129 10.35 -11.97 -7.50
N GLY A 130 11.03 -12.77 -6.68
CA GLY A 130 10.64 -13.08 -5.31
C GLY A 130 9.59 -14.18 -5.20
N LEU A 131 9.42 -14.70 -3.98
CA LEU A 131 8.50 -15.80 -3.68
C LEU A 131 7.05 -15.41 -3.99
N LYS A 132 6.23 -16.37 -4.35
CA LYS A 132 4.78 -16.23 -4.53
C LYS A 132 4.08 -16.04 -3.18
N THR A 133 2.76 -16.05 -3.20
CA THR A 133 1.88 -15.71 -2.09
C THR A 133 1.37 -16.93 -1.31
N ASP A 134 2.00 -18.10 -1.47
CA ASP A 134 1.71 -19.29 -0.67
C ASP A 134 1.91 -18.97 0.83
N ASP A 135 1.13 -19.58 1.69
CA ASP A 135 1.13 -19.32 3.13
C ASP A 135 2.54 -19.45 3.75
N TYR A 136 3.23 -20.60 3.52
CA TYR A 136 4.56 -20.86 4.03
C TYR A 136 5.64 -19.95 3.43
N LYS A 137 5.47 -19.50 2.17
CA LYS A 137 6.36 -18.53 1.51
C LYS A 137 6.17 -17.13 2.11
N SER A 138 4.93 -16.77 2.41
CA SER A 138 4.59 -15.50 3.04
C SER A 138 5.12 -15.41 4.48
N VAL A 139 5.18 -16.54 5.20
CA VAL A 139 5.86 -16.62 6.51
C VAL A 139 7.35 -16.28 6.38
N TRP A 140 8.04 -16.77 5.35
CA TRP A 140 9.44 -16.42 5.10
C TRP A 140 9.62 -14.93 4.82
N LYS A 141 8.76 -14.34 4.00
CA LYS A 141 8.79 -12.90 3.74
C LYS A 141 8.60 -12.08 5.02
N LEU A 142 7.59 -12.41 5.83
CA LEU A 142 7.37 -11.73 7.12
C LEU A 142 8.58 -11.85 8.05
N TYR A 143 9.24 -13.03 8.07
CA TYR A 143 10.48 -13.23 8.81
C TYR A 143 11.60 -12.29 8.32
N LEU A 144 11.77 -12.13 7.00
CA LEU A 144 12.77 -11.22 6.44
C LEU A 144 12.48 -9.77 6.84
N SER A 145 11.23 -9.34 6.72
CA SER A 145 10.78 -8.00 7.13
C SER A 145 11.06 -7.75 8.62
N ALA A 146 10.72 -8.70 9.47
CA ALA A 146 10.94 -8.57 10.91
C ALA A 146 12.42 -8.50 11.32
N ASN A 147 13.30 -9.15 10.56
CA ASN A 147 14.74 -9.07 10.78
C ASN A 147 15.35 -7.79 10.24
N GLY A 148 14.85 -7.30 9.11
CA GLY A 148 15.36 -6.08 8.49
C GLY A 148 14.87 -4.79 9.15
N HIS A 149 13.76 -4.87 9.89
CA HIS A 149 13.15 -3.75 10.62
C HIS A 149 12.94 -4.07 12.12
N PRO A 150 13.98 -4.50 12.85
CA PRO A 150 13.83 -4.99 14.23
C PRO A 150 13.20 -3.93 15.16
N GLU A 151 13.54 -2.65 14.99
CA GLU A 151 13.04 -1.56 15.85
C GLU A 151 11.51 -1.39 15.73
N VAL A 152 10.92 -1.59 14.54
CA VAL A 152 9.47 -1.53 14.35
C VAL A 152 8.78 -2.65 15.12
N PHE A 153 9.24 -3.90 14.92
CA PHE A 153 8.61 -5.05 15.57
C PHE A 153 8.86 -5.08 17.08
N ASP A 154 10.01 -4.57 17.55
CA ASP A 154 10.29 -4.40 19.00
C ASP A 154 9.34 -3.34 19.60
N SER A 155 9.07 -2.25 18.89
CA SER A 155 8.15 -1.22 19.32
C SER A 155 6.71 -1.71 19.39
N LEU A 156 6.25 -2.49 18.41
CA LEU A 156 4.93 -3.12 18.46
C LEU A 156 4.80 -4.13 19.61
N ALA A 157 5.86 -4.91 19.85
CA ALA A 157 5.90 -5.82 21.00
C ALA A 157 5.87 -5.05 22.33
N LYS A 158 6.60 -3.94 22.45
CA LYS A 158 6.60 -3.04 23.61
C LYS A 158 5.21 -2.42 23.84
N TRP A 159 4.53 -1.99 22.76
CA TRP A 159 3.16 -1.49 22.81
C TRP A 159 2.21 -2.51 23.45
N LEU A 160 2.21 -3.76 22.95
CA LEU A 160 1.40 -4.86 23.50
C LEU A 160 1.78 -5.17 24.95
N ALA A 161 3.09 -5.22 25.25
CA ALA A 161 3.62 -5.50 26.58
C ALA A 161 3.26 -4.42 27.62
N SER A 162 2.95 -3.21 27.17
CA SER A 162 2.48 -2.10 28.02
C SER A 162 0.97 -2.15 28.31
N GLY A 163 0.27 -3.20 27.81
CA GLY A 163 -1.16 -3.40 28.06
C GLY A 163 -2.08 -2.70 27.06
N HIS A 164 -1.52 -2.17 25.98
CA HIS A 164 -2.29 -1.55 24.90
C HIS A 164 -2.73 -2.59 23.86
N LYS A 165 -3.67 -2.19 22.98
CA LYS A 165 -4.23 -3.05 21.96
C LYS A 165 -3.72 -2.65 20.57
N LEU A 166 -3.52 -3.65 19.72
CA LEU A 166 -3.08 -3.49 18.33
C LEU A 166 -4.06 -4.17 17.39
N VAL A 167 -4.50 -3.44 16.37
CA VAL A 167 -5.27 -3.97 15.25
C VAL A 167 -4.46 -3.80 13.97
N ILE A 168 -4.37 -4.86 13.18
CA ILE A 168 -3.78 -4.85 11.84
C ILE A 168 -4.90 -5.14 10.84
N THR A 169 -5.21 -4.18 9.98
CA THR A 169 -6.16 -4.32 8.88
C THR A 169 -5.40 -4.69 7.62
N LYS A 170 -5.98 -5.56 6.81
CA LYS A 170 -5.39 -5.96 5.53
C LYS A 170 -5.56 -4.86 4.48
N GLY A 171 -4.47 -4.48 3.80
CA GLY A 171 -4.45 -3.62 2.63
C GLY A 171 -4.27 -4.41 1.32
N ASN A 172 -3.82 -3.75 0.25
CA ASN A 172 -3.58 -4.41 -1.04
C ASN A 172 -2.13 -4.90 -1.22
N HIS A 173 -1.19 -4.41 -0.41
CA HIS A 173 0.21 -4.85 -0.39
C HIS A 173 0.48 -5.95 0.62
N ASP A 174 -0.43 -6.18 1.56
CA ASP A 174 -0.34 -7.19 2.61
C ASP A 174 -1.55 -8.13 2.66
N LEU A 175 -2.05 -8.53 1.49
CA LEU A 175 -3.12 -9.53 1.34
C LEU A 175 -2.78 -10.86 2.01
N GLU A 176 -1.50 -11.13 2.26
CA GLU A 176 -0.96 -12.30 2.93
C GLU A 176 -1.45 -12.45 4.38
N TRP A 177 -1.97 -11.38 5.00
CA TRP A 177 -2.71 -11.49 6.27
C TRP A 177 -3.96 -12.38 6.18
N TYR A 178 -4.41 -12.71 4.98
CA TYR A 178 -5.45 -13.74 4.78
C TYR A 178 -5.05 -15.10 5.37
N TRP A 179 -3.76 -15.45 5.31
CA TRP A 179 -3.28 -16.76 5.73
C TRP A 179 -3.20 -16.89 7.26
N PRO A 180 -3.87 -17.92 7.88
CA PRO A 180 -3.72 -18.19 9.31
C PRO A 180 -2.25 -18.41 9.73
N ALA A 181 -1.43 -19.02 8.86
CA ALA A 181 -0.01 -19.23 9.11
C ALA A 181 0.77 -17.94 9.32
N VAL A 182 0.49 -16.91 8.50
CA VAL A 182 1.15 -15.59 8.59
C VAL A 182 0.75 -14.88 9.88
N ARG A 183 -0.55 -14.91 10.24
CA ARG A 183 -1.05 -14.37 11.52
C ARG A 183 -0.46 -15.11 12.72
N SER A 184 -0.39 -16.45 12.66
CA SER A 184 0.20 -17.26 13.72
C SER A 184 1.67 -16.95 13.90
N PHE A 185 2.41 -16.74 12.80
CA PHE A 185 3.81 -16.37 12.87
C PHE A 185 4.00 -14.97 13.46
N MET A 186 3.17 -13.99 13.09
CA MET A 186 3.20 -12.65 13.70
C MET A 186 2.92 -12.70 15.20
N ASN A 187 1.90 -13.46 15.62
CA ASN A 187 1.59 -13.65 17.04
C ASN A 187 2.78 -14.26 17.80
N LEU A 188 3.40 -15.30 17.24
CA LEU A 188 4.58 -15.95 17.81
C LEU A 188 5.77 -14.99 17.91
N LEU A 189 6.04 -14.24 16.86
CA LEU A 189 7.10 -13.22 16.80
C LEU A 189 6.94 -12.17 17.90
N MET A 190 5.73 -11.64 18.08
CA MET A 190 5.43 -10.70 19.16
C MET A 190 5.65 -11.36 20.53
N ALA A 191 5.19 -12.58 20.71
CA ALA A 191 5.38 -13.33 21.97
C ALA A 191 6.86 -13.60 22.27
N GLU A 192 7.67 -13.98 21.28
CA GLU A 192 9.11 -14.19 21.42
C GLU A 192 9.82 -12.88 21.86
N LYS A 193 9.49 -11.75 21.22
CA LYS A 193 10.05 -10.44 21.58
C LYS A 193 9.65 -9.99 22.99
N ILE A 194 8.39 -10.15 23.37
CA ILE A 194 7.89 -9.83 24.71
C ILE A 194 8.54 -10.72 25.76
N ALA A 195 8.65 -12.01 25.50
CA ALA A 195 9.27 -12.96 26.43
C ALA A 195 10.76 -12.65 26.67
N ALA A 196 11.48 -12.29 25.61
CA ALA A 196 12.89 -11.88 25.71
C ALA A 196 13.07 -10.62 26.57
N ALA A 197 12.16 -9.63 26.44
CA ALA A 197 12.23 -8.38 27.18
C ALA A 197 11.77 -8.48 28.65
N LYS A 198 10.82 -9.39 28.97
CA LYS A 198 10.19 -9.50 30.30
C LYS A 198 10.59 -10.76 31.08
N THR A 199 11.54 -11.54 30.60
CA THR A 199 11.95 -12.84 31.21
C THR A 199 10.79 -13.82 31.43
N ASN A 200 9.76 -13.73 30.60
CA ASN A 200 8.60 -14.61 30.59
C ASN A 200 8.82 -15.80 29.64
N THR A 201 8.00 -16.85 29.78
CA THR A 201 7.96 -17.88 28.73
C THR A 201 7.19 -17.36 27.51
N VAL A 202 7.56 -17.84 26.31
CA VAL A 202 6.85 -17.49 25.06
C VAL A 202 5.36 -17.84 25.13
N ALA A 203 5.03 -19.00 25.72
CA ALA A 203 3.63 -19.43 25.89
C ALA A 203 2.84 -18.47 26.80
N ALA A 204 3.43 -17.96 27.88
CA ALA A 204 2.79 -17.00 28.76
C ALA A 204 2.59 -15.65 28.08
N ALA A 205 3.58 -15.18 27.32
CA ALA A 205 3.46 -13.93 26.52
C ALA A 205 2.39 -14.06 25.41
N LEU A 206 2.37 -15.22 24.71
CA LEU A 206 1.40 -15.48 23.65
C LEU A 206 -0.04 -15.47 24.19
N ASN A 207 -0.33 -16.29 25.20
CA ASN A 207 -1.71 -16.45 25.70
C ASN A 207 -2.17 -15.28 26.59
N GLY A 208 -1.26 -14.70 27.37
CA GLY A 208 -1.59 -13.65 28.35
C GLY A 208 -1.53 -12.24 27.80
N ILE A 209 -0.76 -11.99 26.75
CA ILE A 209 -0.55 -10.62 26.22
C ILE A 209 -0.93 -10.51 24.75
N VAL A 210 -0.39 -11.37 23.88
CA VAL A 210 -0.55 -11.19 22.42
C VAL A 210 -1.96 -11.52 21.97
N LEU A 211 -2.43 -12.74 22.18
CA LEU A 211 -3.74 -13.19 21.69
C LEU A 211 -4.92 -12.31 22.18
N PRO A 212 -4.93 -11.80 23.43
CA PRO A 212 -6.00 -10.92 23.88
C PRO A 212 -5.93 -9.50 23.30
N ASN A 213 -4.77 -9.06 22.81
CA ASN A 213 -4.53 -7.64 22.48
C ASN A 213 -4.12 -7.40 21.02
N LEU A 214 -3.83 -8.43 20.21
CA LEU A 214 -3.54 -8.33 18.79
C LEU A 214 -4.68 -8.92 17.96
N LEU A 215 -5.32 -8.09 17.16
CA LEU A 215 -6.44 -8.45 16.28
C LEU A 215 -6.07 -8.23 14.80
N PHE A 216 -6.44 -9.18 13.94
CA PHE A 216 -6.36 -9.01 12.48
C PHE A 216 -7.73 -8.82 11.87
N VAL A 217 -7.88 -7.82 11.01
CA VAL A 217 -9.12 -7.47 10.33
C VAL A 217 -8.95 -7.66 8.81
N ASP A 218 -9.88 -8.39 8.20
CA ASP A 218 -9.76 -8.74 6.77
C ASP A 218 -10.11 -7.58 5.85
N ASP A 219 -11.21 -6.87 6.10
CA ASP A 219 -11.71 -5.85 5.17
C ASP A 219 -11.97 -4.49 5.84
N ASN A 220 -12.89 -4.46 6.78
CA ASN A 220 -13.30 -3.23 7.45
C ASN A 220 -13.84 -3.51 8.85
N MET A 221 -13.85 -2.48 9.69
CA MET A 221 -14.36 -2.56 11.03
C MET A 221 -15.11 -1.30 11.43
N VAL A 222 -16.05 -1.47 12.34
CA VAL A 222 -16.71 -0.39 13.06
C VAL A 222 -16.30 -0.43 14.52
N ILE A 223 -15.86 0.69 15.07
CA ILE A 223 -15.52 0.80 16.48
C ILE A 223 -16.61 1.57 17.21
N ASN A 224 -17.08 0.97 18.31
CA ASN A 224 -18.10 1.56 19.19
C ASN A 224 -19.35 2.04 18.42
N ASN A 225 -19.72 1.36 17.35
CA ASN A 225 -20.86 1.68 16.50
C ASN A 225 -20.86 3.11 15.90
N ARG A 226 -19.68 3.75 15.74
CA ARG A 226 -19.55 5.16 15.31
C ARG A 226 -18.42 5.45 14.36
N ILE A 227 -17.33 4.70 14.47
CA ILE A 227 -16.10 4.94 13.71
C ILE A 227 -15.91 3.81 12.72
N TYR A 228 -16.00 4.10 11.43
CA TYR A 228 -15.76 3.15 10.35
C TYR A 228 -14.31 3.25 9.89
N ILE A 229 -13.63 2.11 9.80
CA ILE A 229 -12.23 2.01 9.38
C ILE A 229 -12.09 0.96 8.29
N GLU A 230 -11.41 1.32 7.23
CA GLU A 230 -11.09 0.45 6.10
C GLU A 230 -9.84 1.01 5.39
N HIS A 231 -9.03 0.14 4.75
CA HIS A 231 -7.87 0.64 4.03
C HIS A 231 -8.24 1.50 2.81
N GLY A 232 -9.24 1.09 2.02
CA GLY A 232 -9.74 1.89 0.89
C GLY A 232 -9.41 1.35 -0.50
N HIS A 233 -8.53 0.38 -0.63
CA HIS A 233 -8.08 -0.20 -1.91
C HIS A 233 -9.20 -0.82 -2.76
N ARG A 234 -10.32 -1.20 -2.15
CA ARG A 234 -11.47 -1.81 -2.84
C ARG A 234 -12.23 -0.86 -3.77
N TYR A 235 -12.02 0.44 -3.65
CA TYR A 235 -12.68 1.45 -4.47
C TYR A 235 -11.93 1.76 -5.77
N GLU A 236 -10.76 1.16 -5.96
CA GLU A 236 -9.96 1.31 -7.15
C GLU A 236 -9.86 -0.03 -7.90
N ASN A 237 -10.21 -0.03 -9.20
CA ASN A 237 -10.21 -1.25 -10.02
C ASN A 237 -8.81 -1.89 -10.17
N PHE A 238 -7.76 -1.09 -10.03
CA PHE A 238 -6.37 -1.56 -10.17
C PHE A 238 -5.90 -2.35 -8.94
N THR A 239 -6.44 -2.04 -7.77
CA THR A 239 -6.06 -2.62 -6.47
C THR A 239 -7.12 -3.54 -5.87
N THR A 240 -8.28 -3.66 -6.52
CA THR A 240 -9.37 -4.55 -6.08
C THR A 240 -9.10 -5.99 -6.47
N VAL A 241 -9.30 -6.93 -5.53
CA VAL A 241 -9.33 -8.37 -5.81
C VAL A 241 -10.68 -8.74 -6.42
N ASP A 242 -10.67 -9.30 -7.64
CA ASP A 242 -11.89 -9.76 -8.31
C ASP A 242 -12.01 -11.28 -8.21
N GLY A 243 -13.09 -11.73 -7.58
CA GLY A 243 -13.35 -13.15 -7.34
C GLY A 243 -12.89 -13.66 -5.97
N PRO A 244 -12.65 -14.98 -5.83
CA PRO A 244 -12.28 -15.58 -4.55
C PRO A 244 -10.88 -15.11 -4.10
N ALA A 245 -10.66 -15.09 -2.79
CA ALA A 245 -9.39 -14.67 -2.21
C ALA A 245 -8.20 -15.56 -2.61
N VAL A 246 -8.48 -16.83 -2.91
CA VAL A 246 -7.47 -17.85 -3.27
C VAL A 246 -7.69 -18.31 -4.71
N LEU A 247 -6.63 -18.52 -5.45
CA LEU A 247 -6.68 -19.08 -6.80
C LEU A 247 -7.13 -20.56 -6.78
N LYS A 248 -7.50 -21.08 -7.96
CA LYS A 248 -7.99 -22.47 -8.10
C LYS A 248 -6.99 -23.56 -7.69
N ASN A 249 -5.71 -23.24 -7.62
CA ASN A 249 -4.68 -24.15 -7.09
C ASN A 249 -4.70 -24.24 -5.55
N GLU A 250 -5.50 -23.39 -4.88
CA GLU A 250 -5.67 -23.32 -3.42
C GLU A 250 -4.38 -23.02 -2.62
N THR A 251 -3.31 -22.64 -3.28
CA THR A 251 -2.01 -22.36 -2.64
C THR A 251 -1.57 -20.90 -2.77
N GLU A 252 -2.08 -20.18 -3.78
CA GLU A 252 -1.71 -18.79 -4.04
C GLU A 252 -2.91 -17.87 -3.87
N LEU A 253 -2.66 -16.66 -3.35
CA LEU A 253 -3.68 -15.61 -3.28
C LEU A 253 -4.04 -15.09 -4.66
N ASN A 254 -5.30 -14.73 -4.83
CA ASN A 254 -5.78 -13.99 -5.99
C ASN A 254 -5.43 -12.51 -5.80
N LEU A 255 -4.33 -12.08 -6.42
CA LEU A 255 -3.85 -10.71 -6.33
C LEU A 255 -4.65 -9.75 -7.24
N PRO A 256 -4.78 -8.47 -6.88
CA PRO A 256 -5.25 -7.43 -7.79
C PRO A 256 -4.39 -7.31 -9.04
N PHE A 257 -4.97 -6.74 -10.09
CA PHE A 257 -4.24 -6.51 -11.35
C PHE A 257 -2.97 -5.68 -11.13
N GLY A 258 -3.04 -4.62 -10.32
CA GLY A 258 -1.92 -3.75 -9.97
C GLY A 258 -0.76 -4.46 -9.28
N SER A 259 -1.04 -5.47 -8.45
CA SER A 259 0.00 -6.23 -7.75
C SER A 259 0.90 -7.02 -8.72
N PHE A 260 0.38 -7.45 -9.88
CA PHE A 260 1.22 -8.05 -10.92
C PHE A 260 2.15 -7.04 -11.56
N PHE A 261 1.67 -5.81 -11.80
CA PHE A 261 2.54 -4.72 -12.27
C PHE A 261 3.60 -4.39 -11.24
N ASN A 262 3.24 -4.24 -9.97
CA ASN A 262 4.19 -3.97 -8.90
C ASN A 262 5.27 -5.06 -8.89
N ARG A 263 4.91 -6.32 -8.75
CA ARG A 263 5.84 -7.44 -8.62
C ARG A 263 6.76 -7.65 -9.83
N TYR A 264 6.23 -7.57 -11.05
CA TYR A 264 6.95 -7.96 -12.27
C TYR A 264 7.54 -6.78 -13.04
N LEU A 265 7.08 -5.57 -12.78
CA LEU A 265 7.52 -4.36 -13.47
C LEU A 265 8.09 -3.32 -12.51
N VAL A 266 7.30 -2.81 -11.55
CA VAL A 266 7.69 -1.68 -10.67
C VAL A 266 8.92 -2.03 -9.87
N ASN A 267 8.94 -3.14 -9.13
CA ASN A 267 10.13 -3.58 -8.38
C ASN A 267 11.40 -3.67 -9.23
N ARG A 268 11.29 -3.93 -10.55
CA ARG A 268 12.46 -3.97 -11.45
C ARG A 268 12.91 -2.60 -11.92
N ILE A 269 12.00 -1.65 -11.97
CA ILE A 269 12.31 -0.25 -12.27
C ILE A 269 12.95 0.39 -11.03
N GLU A 270 12.42 0.12 -9.85
CA GLU A 270 12.90 0.67 -8.58
C GLU A 270 14.31 0.26 -8.23
N LEU A 271 14.76 -0.95 -8.59
CA LEU A 271 16.17 -1.33 -8.47
C LEU A 271 17.12 -0.38 -9.21
N ALA A 272 16.66 0.33 -10.24
CA ALA A 272 17.41 1.29 -11.01
C ALA A 272 16.99 2.74 -10.76
N TYR A 273 15.79 2.95 -10.25
CA TYR A 273 15.17 4.24 -9.97
C TYR A 273 14.26 4.14 -8.74
N PRO A 274 14.82 4.27 -7.52
CA PRO A 274 14.07 4.15 -6.26
C PRO A 274 12.90 5.15 -6.19
N TYR A 275 11.84 4.78 -5.49
CA TYR A 275 10.64 5.60 -5.25
C TYR A 275 9.83 5.97 -6.49
N ILE A 276 9.99 5.28 -7.61
CA ILE A 276 9.33 5.64 -8.87
C ILE A 276 7.80 5.60 -8.77
N ASP A 277 7.22 4.72 -7.99
CA ASP A 277 5.77 4.61 -7.77
C ASP A 277 5.21 5.65 -6.79
N ASP A 278 6.09 6.28 -5.99
CA ASP A 278 5.74 7.38 -5.08
C ASP A 278 5.97 8.77 -5.68
N VAL A 279 6.34 8.84 -6.97
CA VAL A 279 6.45 10.09 -7.71
C VAL A 279 5.05 10.69 -7.96
N ARG A 280 4.92 12.00 -7.70
CA ARG A 280 3.69 12.76 -7.96
C ARG A 280 3.99 13.96 -8.85
N PRO A 281 3.18 14.27 -9.85
CA PRO A 281 2.10 13.43 -10.35
C PRO A 281 2.61 12.16 -11.07
N ARG A 282 1.87 11.05 -11.03
CA ARG A 282 2.30 9.74 -11.55
C ARG A 282 2.51 9.72 -13.08
N GLU A 283 1.85 10.60 -13.81
CA GLU A 283 2.03 10.74 -15.27
C GLU A 283 3.46 11.14 -15.68
N ASN A 284 4.23 11.71 -14.77
CA ASN A 284 5.61 12.10 -15.03
C ASN A 284 6.58 10.91 -15.03
N ILE A 285 6.19 9.76 -14.46
CA ILE A 285 7.05 8.55 -14.36
C ILE A 285 7.61 8.14 -15.72
N LEU A 286 6.77 8.01 -16.74
CA LEU A 286 7.23 7.61 -18.08
C LEU A 286 8.17 8.64 -18.70
N SER A 287 7.88 9.93 -18.50
CA SER A 287 8.72 11.03 -18.99
C SER A 287 10.11 11.00 -18.33
N ILE A 288 10.16 10.81 -17.02
CA ILE A 288 11.41 10.68 -16.26
C ILE A 288 12.23 9.49 -16.79
N LEU A 289 11.60 8.32 -16.94
CA LEU A 289 12.28 7.11 -17.43
C LEU A 289 12.81 7.30 -18.86
N ILE A 290 12.08 7.96 -19.75
CA ILE A 290 12.52 8.23 -21.11
C ILE A 290 13.72 9.18 -21.11
N GLN A 291 13.69 10.22 -20.28
CA GLN A 291 14.75 11.24 -20.24
C GLN A 291 16.02 10.72 -19.58
N GLU A 292 15.91 10.00 -18.48
CA GLU A 292 17.06 9.63 -17.64
C GLU A 292 17.52 8.18 -17.85
N ARG A 293 16.63 7.26 -18.22
CA ARG A 293 16.89 5.82 -18.34
C ARG A 293 16.24 5.21 -19.57
N PHE A 294 16.46 5.79 -20.74
CA PHE A 294 15.85 5.35 -21.99
C PHE A 294 15.93 3.84 -22.27
N PRO A 295 17.08 3.14 -22.05
CA PRO A 295 17.15 1.69 -22.22
C PRO A 295 16.19 0.92 -21.29
N LEU A 296 15.96 1.44 -20.06
CA LEU A 296 15.04 0.86 -19.11
C LEU A 296 13.57 1.06 -19.57
N ALA A 297 13.24 2.26 -20.08
CA ALA A 297 11.92 2.54 -20.65
C ALA A 297 11.58 1.58 -21.81
N ILE A 298 12.53 1.33 -22.72
CA ILE A 298 12.38 0.36 -23.81
C ILE A 298 12.21 -1.06 -23.27
N LYS A 299 13.03 -1.47 -22.30
CA LYS A 299 12.91 -2.80 -21.68
C LYS A 299 11.58 -2.98 -20.96
N MET A 300 11.06 -1.92 -20.33
CA MET A 300 9.73 -1.89 -19.74
C MET A 300 8.66 -2.25 -20.77
N LEU A 301 8.63 -1.55 -21.90
CA LEU A 301 7.61 -1.72 -22.92
C LEU A 301 7.68 -3.10 -23.61
N PHE A 302 8.87 -3.57 -23.96
CA PHE A 302 9.01 -4.75 -24.81
C PHE A 302 9.28 -6.06 -24.06
N TYR A 303 9.61 -6.01 -22.79
CA TYR A 303 9.88 -7.19 -21.99
C TYR A 303 8.96 -7.30 -20.76
N TYR A 304 8.91 -6.28 -19.88
CA TYR A 304 8.18 -6.42 -18.63
C TYR A 304 6.66 -6.33 -18.81
N VAL A 305 6.15 -5.42 -19.64
CA VAL A 305 4.70 -5.34 -19.92
C VAL A 305 4.19 -6.64 -20.56
N PRO A 306 4.81 -7.21 -21.60
CA PRO A 306 4.43 -8.53 -22.12
C PRO A 306 4.54 -9.66 -21.09
N LEU A 307 5.53 -9.60 -20.19
CA LEU A 307 5.65 -10.59 -19.12
C LEU A 307 4.46 -10.51 -18.16
N VAL A 308 4.08 -9.31 -17.70
CA VAL A 308 2.90 -9.11 -16.85
C VAL A 308 1.67 -9.72 -17.52
N LEU A 309 1.42 -9.39 -18.78
CA LEU A 309 0.27 -9.91 -19.54
C LEU A 309 0.24 -11.46 -19.66
N ARG A 310 1.40 -12.11 -19.60
CA ARG A 310 1.50 -13.59 -19.61
C ARG A 310 1.28 -14.25 -18.26
N VAL A 311 1.54 -13.54 -17.17
CA VAL A 311 1.47 -14.11 -15.83
C VAL A 311 0.16 -13.82 -15.10
N ILE A 312 -0.63 -12.90 -15.62
CA ILE A 312 -1.92 -12.52 -15.05
C ILE A 312 -2.90 -13.71 -15.11
N PRO A 313 -3.63 -14.00 -14.02
CA PRO A 313 -4.71 -14.99 -14.05
C PRO A 313 -5.80 -14.61 -15.07
N LYS A 314 -6.48 -15.61 -15.63
CA LYS A 314 -7.54 -15.39 -16.64
C LYS A 314 -8.66 -14.47 -16.14
N GLN A 315 -8.96 -14.49 -14.84
CA GLN A 315 -9.95 -13.62 -14.21
C GLN A 315 -9.60 -12.14 -14.37
N GLN A 316 -8.30 -11.82 -14.46
CA GLN A 316 -7.78 -10.45 -14.58
C GLN A 316 -7.69 -9.97 -16.03
N TYR A 317 -7.92 -10.83 -17.04
CA TYR A 317 -7.78 -10.46 -18.46
C TYR A 317 -8.70 -9.31 -18.87
N LYS A 318 -9.88 -9.20 -18.29
CA LYS A 318 -10.78 -8.06 -18.56
C LYS A 318 -10.14 -6.72 -18.23
N TYR A 319 -9.42 -6.63 -17.11
CA TYR A 319 -8.68 -5.43 -16.71
C TYR A 319 -7.46 -5.23 -17.62
N ALA A 320 -6.67 -6.29 -17.86
CA ALA A 320 -5.53 -6.24 -18.75
C ALA A 320 -5.92 -5.74 -20.15
N LEU A 321 -7.01 -6.28 -20.73
CA LEU A 321 -7.52 -5.88 -22.04
C LEU A 321 -8.03 -4.43 -22.02
N ARG A 322 -8.72 -4.01 -20.95
CA ARG A 322 -9.16 -2.62 -20.81
C ARG A 322 -7.98 -1.66 -20.77
N TYR A 323 -6.97 -1.91 -19.92
CA TYR A 323 -5.78 -1.06 -19.83
C TYR A 323 -4.93 -1.12 -21.10
N LEU A 324 -4.78 -2.31 -21.73
CA LEU A 324 -4.10 -2.45 -23.02
C LEU A 324 -4.82 -1.64 -24.11
N PHE A 325 -6.14 -1.73 -24.19
CA PHE A 325 -6.93 -0.97 -25.17
C PHE A 325 -6.79 0.54 -24.94
N GLN A 326 -6.86 0.98 -23.69
CA GLN A 326 -6.63 2.36 -23.33
C GLN A 326 -5.23 2.84 -23.72
N PHE A 327 -4.19 2.04 -23.42
CA PHE A 327 -2.81 2.31 -23.80
C PHE A 327 -2.63 2.38 -25.34
N LEU A 328 -3.25 1.47 -26.08
CA LEU A 328 -3.23 1.49 -27.52
C LEU A 328 -3.92 2.75 -28.08
N LEU A 329 -5.03 3.18 -27.51
CA LEU A 329 -5.69 4.44 -27.89
C LEU A 329 -4.80 5.65 -27.64
N ILE A 330 -4.09 5.70 -26.49
CA ILE A 330 -3.14 6.77 -26.16
C ILE A 330 -2.04 6.90 -27.22
N ILE A 331 -1.60 5.81 -27.81
CA ILE A 331 -0.55 5.79 -28.85
C ILE A 331 -1.18 5.97 -30.24
N ALA A 332 -2.24 5.22 -30.55
CA ALA A 332 -2.81 5.15 -31.88
C ALA A 332 -3.47 6.46 -32.32
N ILE A 333 -4.16 7.16 -31.41
CA ILE A 333 -4.85 8.41 -31.76
C ILE A 333 -3.84 9.50 -32.14
N PRO A 334 -2.82 9.85 -31.30
CA PRO A 334 -1.81 10.82 -31.69
C PRO A 334 -1.05 10.41 -32.94
N LEU A 335 -0.69 9.15 -33.10
CA LEU A 335 -0.01 8.64 -34.29
C LEU A 335 -0.88 8.80 -35.53
N ALA A 336 -2.15 8.43 -35.47
CA ALA A 336 -3.09 8.59 -36.60
C ALA A 336 -3.28 10.07 -36.98
N ILE A 337 -3.40 10.96 -35.98
CA ILE A 337 -3.47 12.40 -36.22
C ILE A 337 -2.19 12.90 -36.88
N THR A 338 -1.03 12.49 -36.38
CA THR A 338 0.27 12.87 -36.93
C THR A 338 0.41 12.39 -38.39
N VAL A 339 0.12 11.11 -38.66
CA VAL A 339 0.15 10.55 -40.02
C VAL A 339 -0.84 11.27 -40.94
N PHE A 340 -2.08 11.52 -40.48
CA PHE A 340 -3.09 12.25 -41.25
C PHE A 340 -2.62 13.68 -41.64
N VAL A 341 -2.02 14.40 -40.70
CA VAL A 341 -1.52 15.74 -40.96
C VAL A 341 -0.31 15.73 -41.90
N ILE A 342 0.61 14.76 -41.71
CA ILE A 342 1.75 14.59 -42.65
C ILE A 342 1.22 14.34 -44.06
N LEU A 343 0.32 13.39 -44.22
CA LEU A 343 -0.20 12.99 -45.54
C LEU A 343 -1.04 14.13 -46.18
N LYS A 344 -1.85 14.85 -45.41
CA LYS A 344 -2.78 15.85 -45.93
C LYS A 344 -2.16 17.24 -46.15
N PHE A 345 -1.19 17.60 -45.31
CA PHE A 345 -0.68 18.98 -45.29
C PHE A 345 0.81 19.10 -45.59
N VAL A 346 1.64 18.14 -45.15
CA VAL A 346 3.10 18.18 -45.36
C VAL A 346 3.50 17.58 -46.70
N TYR A 347 3.00 16.40 -47.01
CA TYR A 347 3.34 15.68 -48.24
C TYR A 347 3.01 16.46 -49.53
N PRO A 348 1.86 17.14 -49.69
CA PRO A 348 1.59 17.97 -50.88
C PRO A 348 2.55 19.13 -51.04
N VAL A 349 3.02 19.73 -49.96
CA VAL A 349 3.98 20.83 -49.98
C VAL A 349 5.38 20.38 -50.39
N ILE A 350 5.82 19.26 -49.89
CA ILE A 350 7.14 18.66 -50.29
C ILE A 350 7.15 18.27 -51.77
N LYS A 351 5.98 17.94 -52.32
CA LYS A 351 5.83 17.53 -53.72
C LYS A 351 5.74 18.71 -54.71
N SER A 352 5.60 19.95 -54.24
CA SER A 352 5.44 21.14 -55.05
C SER A 352 6.71 22.01 -55.00
N PRO A 353 7.51 22.11 -56.11
CA PRO A 353 8.82 22.78 -56.08
C PRO A 353 8.80 24.35 -56.04
N ASN A 354 7.63 24.96 -56.05
CA ASN A 354 7.50 26.44 -56.18
C ASN A 354 6.91 27.14 -54.95
N ALA A 355 7.34 26.71 -53.75
CA ALA A 355 6.85 27.30 -52.51
C ALA A 355 7.65 28.56 -52.13
N ASN A 356 6.94 29.66 -51.85
CA ASN A 356 7.53 30.87 -51.31
C ASN A 356 7.71 30.71 -49.76
N ILE A 357 8.50 31.56 -49.10
CA ILE A 357 8.89 31.47 -47.69
C ILE A 357 7.70 31.28 -46.70
N TRP A 358 6.55 31.84 -47.04
CA TRP A 358 5.33 31.69 -46.26
C TRP A 358 4.72 30.28 -46.33
N THR A 359 4.91 29.58 -47.44
CA THR A 359 4.52 28.18 -47.57
C THR A 359 5.41 27.26 -46.72
N ASP A 360 6.70 27.60 -46.58
CA ASP A 360 7.64 26.85 -45.75
C ASP A 360 7.34 27.08 -44.27
N VAL A 361 7.10 28.33 -43.85
CA VAL A 361 6.68 28.66 -42.47
C VAL A 361 5.36 28.00 -42.13
N PHE A 362 4.36 28.03 -43.03
CA PHE A 362 3.07 27.41 -42.82
C PHE A 362 3.20 25.87 -42.78
N SER A 363 4.15 25.29 -43.51
CA SER A 363 4.47 23.86 -43.48
C SER A 363 5.14 23.45 -42.17
N ALA A 364 6.07 24.23 -41.64
CA ALA A 364 6.72 24.01 -40.34
C ALA A 364 5.68 24.07 -39.22
N VAL A 365 4.78 25.06 -39.21
CA VAL A 365 3.70 25.16 -38.23
C VAL A 365 2.76 23.95 -38.32
N LYS A 366 2.39 23.52 -39.51
CA LYS A 366 1.56 22.34 -39.75
C LYS A 366 2.26 21.05 -39.30
N GLY A 367 3.58 20.96 -39.37
CA GLY A 367 4.36 19.83 -38.89
C GLY A 367 4.48 19.75 -37.35
N ILE A 368 4.61 20.93 -36.72
CA ILE A 368 4.78 21.07 -35.26
C ILE A 368 3.44 20.92 -34.53
N LEU A 369 2.35 21.47 -35.08
CA LEU A 369 1.02 21.46 -34.44
C LEU A 369 0.51 20.06 -34.04
N PRO A 370 0.66 19.00 -34.89
CA PRO A 370 0.28 17.65 -34.49
C PRO A 370 1.12 17.05 -33.37
N LEU A 371 2.41 17.37 -33.33
CA LEU A 371 3.30 16.92 -32.24
C LEU A 371 2.86 17.55 -30.92
N ILE A 372 2.55 18.85 -30.93
CA ILE A 372 2.00 19.57 -29.78
C ILE A 372 0.63 18.97 -29.40
N LEU A 373 -0.26 18.77 -30.36
CA LEU A 373 -1.59 18.20 -30.11
C LEU A 373 -1.49 16.77 -29.59
N SER A 374 -0.58 15.94 -30.15
CA SER A 374 -0.31 14.58 -29.68
C SER A 374 0.23 14.55 -28.27
N TYR A 375 1.12 15.48 -27.92
CA TYR A 375 1.63 15.64 -26.56
C TYR A 375 0.50 16.00 -25.59
N PHE A 376 -0.33 16.99 -25.91
CA PHE A 376 -1.44 17.40 -25.05
C PHE A 376 -2.53 16.33 -24.94
N LEU A 377 -2.87 15.64 -26.04
CA LEU A 377 -3.82 14.53 -25.99
C LEU A 377 -3.26 13.35 -25.19
N GLY A 378 -1.99 13.00 -25.37
CA GLY A 378 -1.32 11.97 -24.59
C GLY A 378 -1.35 12.30 -23.09
N ARG A 379 -1.05 13.54 -22.73
CA ARG A 379 -1.11 14.02 -21.35
C ARG A 379 -2.52 14.03 -20.78
N LEU A 380 -3.52 14.45 -21.57
CA LEU A 380 -4.93 14.42 -21.18
C LEU A 380 -5.42 13.00 -20.94
N PHE A 381 -5.05 12.05 -21.81
CA PHE A 381 -5.39 10.63 -21.63
C PHE A 381 -4.68 10.02 -20.43
N ALA A 382 -3.42 10.37 -20.18
CA ALA A 382 -2.69 9.92 -18.98
C ALA A 382 -3.36 10.43 -17.69
N MET A 383 -3.75 11.71 -17.66
CA MET A 383 -4.49 12.30 -16.54
C MET A 383 -5.85 11.63 -16.28
N LEU A 384 -6.57 11.23 -17.32
CA LEU A 384 -7.89 10.64 -17.19
C LEU A 384 -7.89 9.18 -16.71
N GLN A 385 -6.76 8.47 -16.73
CA GLN A 385 -6.76 7.00 -16.65
C GLN A 385 -5.76 6.37 -15.69
N LEU A 386 -4.71 7.05 -15.29
CA LEU A 386 -3.65 6.50 -14.41
C LEU A 386 -3.60 7.14 -13.02
N SER A 387 -4.36 8.21 -12.81
CA SER A 387 -4.46 8.79 -11.47
C SER A 387 -5.36 7.90 -10.61
N PRO A 388 -4.88 7.40 -9.47
CA PRO A 388 -5.78 6.89 -8.44
C PRO A 388 -6.79 7.98 -8.10
N PRO A 389 -7.96 7.63 -7.57
CA PRO A 389 -8.88 8.65 -7.09
C PRO A 389 -8.11 9.56 -6.15
N GLY A 390 -7.98 10.84 -6.49
CA GLY A 390 -7.25 11.80 -5.65
C GLY A 390 -7.86 11.94 -4.26
N SER A 391 -9.06 11.39 -4.06
CA SER A 391 -9.76 11.39 -2.78
C SER A 391 -10.80 10.26 -2.77
N LEU A 392 -10.87 9.55 -1.65
CA LEU A 392 -11.90 8.54 -1.37
C LEU A 392 -13.14 9.13 -0.66
N PHE A 393 -13.26 10.43 -0.57
CA PHE A 393 -14.37 11.11 0.13
C PHE A 393 -15.75 10.67 -0.37
N LYS A 394 -15.95 10.57 -1.68
CA LYS A 394 -17.22 10.08 -2.25
C LYS A 394 -17.59 8.66 -1.81
N ASN A 395 -16.57 7.83 -1.58
CA ASN A 395 -16.75 6.48 -1.08
C ASN A 395 -17.13 6.49 0.40
N ALA A 396 -16.53 7.39 1.20
CA ALA A 396 -16.92 7.63 2.57
C ALA A 396 -18.37 8.17 2.68
N GLU A 397 -18.80 9.07 1.79
CA GLU A 397 -20.20 9.51 1.74
C GLU A 397 -21.17 8.34 1.51
N ALA A 398 -20.78 7.39 0.64
CA ALA A 398 -21.56 6.18 0.43
C ALA A 398 -21.61 5.29 1.68
N VAL A 399 -20.55 5.22 2.48
CA VAL A 399 -20.54 4.53 3.78
C VAL A 399 -21.53 5.22 4.75
N PHE A 400 -21.46 6.55 4.89
CA PHE A 400 -22.38 7.29 5.76
C PHE A 400 -23.83 7.15 5.35
N TYR A 401 -24.11 7.07 4.06
CA TYR A 401 -25.46 6.85 3.56
C TYR A 401 -25.98 5.46 3.92
N LYS A 402 -25.16 4.42 3.84
CA LYS A 402 -25.53 3.03 4.12
C LYS A 402 -25.53 2.68 5.60
N LEU A 403 -24.65 3.33 6.36
CA LEU A 403 -24.50 3.16 7.81
C LEU A 403 -24.72 4.51 8.51
N PRO A 404 -25.97 4.97 8.67
CA PRO A 404 -26.25 6.34 9.15
C PRO A 404 -25.79 6.65 10.58
N HIS A 405 -25.47 5.61 11.36
CA HIS A 405 -24.95 5.75 12.72
C HIS A 405 -23.45 6.06 12.75
N ILE A 406 -22.74 5.88 11.65
CA ILE A 406 -21.32 6.19 11.55
C ILE A 406 -21.13 7.72 11.52
N GLN A 407 -20.23 8.22 12.34
CA GLN A 407 -19.90 9.64 12.46
C GLN A 407 -18.54 9.95 11.85
N VAL A 408 -17.61 9.00 11.88
CA VAL A 408 -16.25 9.14 11.35
C VAL A 408 -15.96 7.97 10.41
N ALA A 409 -15.44 8.25 9.22
CA ALA A 409 -14.91 7.25 8.30
C ALA A 409 -13.42 7.53 8.04
N THR A 410 -12.58 6.51 8.21
CA THR A 410 -11.12 6.62 8.06
C THR A 410 -10.62 5.65 7.03
N PHE A 411 -9.89 6.16 6.04
CA PHE A 411 -9.23 5.39 4.99
C PHE A 411 -7.72 5.68 4.96
N GLY A 412 -6.95 4.87 4.24
CA GLY A 412 -5.55 5.05 3.85
C GLY A 412 -5.41 5.00 2.33
N HIS A 413 -4.47 4.21 1.81
CA HIS A 413 -4.30 3.80 0.42
C HIS A 413 -3.81 4.87 -0.56
N THR A 414 -4.27 6.11 -0.44
CA THR A 414 -3.89 7.16 -1.41
C THR A 414 -2.57 7.83 -1.09
N HIS A 415 -2.00 7.58 0.09
CA HIS A 415 -0.79 8.20 0.64
C HIS A 415 -0.88 9.73 0.80
N ASP A 416 -2.08 10.29 0.64
CA ASP A 416 -2.31 11.73 0.77
C ASP A 416 -3.25 11.99 1.96
N PRO A 417 -2.75 12.60 3.05
CA PRO A 417 -3.58 12.88 4.21
C PRO A 417 -4.68 13.86 3.86
N GLU A 418 -5.90 13.54 4.25
CA GLU A 418 -7.09 14.31 3.88
C GLU A 418 -8.08 14.39 5.05
N GLN A 419 -8.74 15.53 5.18
CA GLN A 419 -9.87 15.73 6.08
C GLN A 419 -10.99 16.44 5.34
N LYS A 420 -12.19 15.88 5.36
CA LYS A 420 -13.39 16.49 4.76
C LYS A 420 -14.63 16.25 5.61
N ASP A 421 -15.42 17.29 5.77
CA ASP A 421 -16.74 17.22 6.38
C ASP A 421 -17.82 17.00 5.29
N THR A 422 -18.84 16.20 5.61
CA THR A 422 -20.03 16.11 4.74
C THR A 422 -20.76 17.46 4.69
N GLN A 423 -21.58 17.68 3.64
CA GLN A 423 -22.30 18.95 3.43
C GLN A 423 -23.11 19.40 4.66
N LEU A 424 -23.64 18.48 5.44
CA LEU A 424 -24.37 18.77 6.68
C LEU A 424 -23.46 18.89 7.93
N LYS A 425 -22.12 18.79 7.77
CA LYS A 425 -21.11 18.80 8.85
C LYS A 425 -21.39 17.83 10.01
N LYS A 426 -22.14 16.76 9.72
CA LYS A 426 -22.48 15.74 10.74
C LYS A 426 -21.47 14.60 10.79
N ASN A 427 -20.83 14.32 9.67
CA ASN A 427 -19.94 13.18 9.50
C ASN A 427 -18.61 13.67 8.93
N ARG A 428 -17.52 13.04 9.36
CA ARG A 428 -16.16 13.41 8.95
C ARG A 428 -15.45 12.25 8.29
N TYR A 429 -14.80 12.56 7.21
CA TYR A 429 -13.89 11.67 6.51
C TYR A 429 -12.45 12.06 6.77
N TYR A 430 -11.60 11.05 6.97
CA TYR A 430 -10.16 11.19 7.09
C TYR A 430 -9.45 10.19 6.20
N ASN A 431 -8.33 10.64 5.60
CA ASN A 431 -7.29 9.75 5.11
C ASN A 431 -6.06 9.94 5.98
N THR A 432 -5.49 8.84 6.45
CA THR A 432 -4.35 8.88 7.39
C THR A 432 -3.02 9.21 6.74
N GLY A 433 -2.95 9.27 5.40
CA GLY A 433 -1.71 9.54 4.68
C GLY A 433 -0.75 8.35 4.68
N THR A 434 0.53 8.58 4.92
CA THR A 434 1.57 7.54 4.82
C THR A 434 2.75 7.78 5.76
N TRP A 435 3.57 6.73 5.96
CA TRP A 435 4.83 6.76 6.71
C TRP A 435 6.07 6.66 5.80
N ILE A 436 5.87 6.51 4.49
CA ILE A 436 6.95 6.50 3.50
C ILE A 436 7.08 7.86 2.81
N PRO A 437 8.28 8.21 2.28
CA PRO A 437 8.48 9.45 1.54
C PRO A 437 7.67 9.50 0.25
N VAL A 438 7.05 10.65 -0.04
CA VAL A 438 6.40 10.93 -1.32
C VAL A 438 7.14 12.06 -2.02
N TYR A 439 7.57 11.84 -3.27
CA TYR A 439 8.31 12.82 -4.06
C TYR A 439 7.38 13.60 -4.98
N GLU A 440 7.35 14.93 -4.84
CA GLU A 440 6.62 15.83 -5.74
C GLU A 440 7.55 16.40 -6.81
N THR A 441 7.33 16.03 -8.06
CA THR A 441 8.16 16.49 -9.18
C THR A 441 8.02 17.97 -9.47
N ASP A 442 6.83 18.54 -9.25
CA ASP A 442 6.54 19.96 -9.51
C ASP A 442 7.26 20.88 -8.50
N ALA A 443 7.45 20.40 -7.26
CA ALA A 443 8.21 21.09 -6.24
C ALA A 443 9.69 20.66 -6.18
N ALA A 444 10.05 19.56 -6.86
CA ALA A 444 11.36 18.90 -6.81
C ALA A 444 11.78 18.57 -5.36
N ASP A 445 10.83 18.15 -4.53
CA ASP A 445 11.01 17.95 -3.10
C ASP A 445 10.27 16.72 -2.58
N ILE A 446 10.73 16.22 -1.42
CA ILE A 446 10.06 15.17 -0.65
C ILE A 446 9.07 15.85 0.31
N ARG A 447 7.81 15.37 0.32
CA ARG A 447 6.74 15.92 1.15
C ARG A 447 6.89 15.49 2.63
N LEU A 448 7.92 15.98 3.30
CA LEU A 448 8.14 15.70 4.72
C LEU A 448 7.04 16.26 5.63
N ASP A 449 6.38 17.33 5.21
CA ASP A 449 5.25 17.95 5.90
C ASP A 449 4.01 17.07 5.98
N LYS A 450 3.87 16.09 5.07
CA LYS A 450 2.76 15.16 4.98
C LYS A 450 3.15 13.70 5.23
N THR A 451 4.34 13.47 5.77
CA THR A 451 4.85 12.14 6.16
C THR A 451 4.68 11.94 7.67
N TYR A 452 4.61 10.70 8.14
CA TYR A 452 4.39 10.32 9.55
C TYR A 452 3.04 10.80 10.10
N THR A 453 2.03 10.77 9.25
CA THR A 453 0.69 11.23 9.60
C THR A 453 -0.15 10.13 10.23
N PHE A 454 -1.10 10.51 11.06
CA PHE A 454 -2.01 9.60 11.72
C PHE A 454 -3.27 10.32 12.18
N LEU A 455 -4.35 9.57 12.39
CA LEU A 455 -5.57 10.09 12.99
C LEU A 455 -5.60 9.74 14.49
N HIS A 456 -5.79 10.74 15.32
CA HIS A 456 -6.06 10.57 16.76
C HIS A 456 -7.55 10.75 17.01
N LEU A 457 -8.17 9.74 17.64
CA LEU A 457 -9.56 9.78 18.05
C LEU A 457 -9.64 9.57 19.56
N GLN A 458 -10.44 10.42 20.22
CA GLN A 458 -10.74 10.26 21.63
C GLN A 458 -12.21 9.94 21.83
N THR A 459 -12.47 8.84 22.51
CA THR A 459 -13.82 8.44 22.88
C THR A 459 -14.01 8.69 24.37
N THR A 460 -15.10 9.38 24.76
CA THR A 460 -15.44 9.59 26.16
C THR A 460 -16.82 9.01 26.44
N ALA A 461 -17.01 8.48 27.65
CA ALA A 461 -18.32 7.95 28.07
C ALA A 461 -19.42 9.04 28.10
N ALA A 462 -19.01 10.32 28.18
CA ALA A 462 -19.93 11.44 28.26
C ALA A 462 -20.28 12.09 26.92
N SER A 463 -19.52 11.80 25.86
CA SER A 463 -19.74 12.38 24.52
C SER A 463 -20.14 11.32 23.52
N ASP A 464 -21.26 11.57 22.86
CA ASP A 464 -21.75 10.70 21.77
C ASP A 464 -20.92 10.84 20.48
N VAL A 465 -20.10 11.89 20.36
CA VAL A 465 -19.27 12.15 19.18
C VAL A 465 -17.78 12.03 19.57
N PRO A 466 -16.99 11.18 18.86
CA PRO A 466 -15.55 11.13 19.12
C PRO A 466 -14.89 12.47 18.74
N THR A 467 -13.98 12.95 19.57
CA THR A 467 -13.07 14.04 19.19
C THR A 467 -12.04 13.46 18.23
N THR A 468 -11.80 14.14 17.11
CA THR A 468 -10.94 13.64 16.04
C THR A 468 -9.98 14.74 15.61
N CYS A 469 -8.71 14.38 15.42
CA CYS A 469 -7.68 15.29 14.92
C CYS A 469 -6.70 14.53 14.03
N LEU A 470 -6.44 15.05 12.83
CA LEU A 470 -5.38 14.55 11.97
C LEU A 470 -4.06 15.14 12.45
N MET A 471 -3.10 14.27 12.77
CA MET A 471 -1.87 14.61 13.46
C MET A 471 -0.66 14.15 12.65
N ARG A 472 0.51 14.69 12.99
CA ARG A 472 1.80 14.28 12.46
C ARG A 472 2.81 14.07 13.59
N TRP A 473 3.61 13.03 13.49
CA TRP A 473 4.80 12.87 14.32
C TRP A 473 5.92 13.78 13.81
N ASN A 474 6.37 14.69 14.66
CA ASN A 474 7.52 15.55 14.41
C ASN A 474 8.74 14.92 15.08
N ASP A 475 9.53 14.20 14.26
CA ASP A 475 10.64 13.41 14.77
C ASP A 475 11.80 14.26 15.31
N ASP A 476 12.03 15.43 14.73
CA ASP A 476 13.07 16.36 15.18
C ASP A 476 12.72 16.98 16.55
N ALA A 477 11.46 17.32 16.74
CA ALA A 477 10.97 17.91 17.99
C ALA A 477 10.52 16.86 19.03
N LEU A 478 10.48 15.58 18.68
CA LEU A 478 10.01 14.45 19.49
C LEU A 478 8.60 14.71 20.08
N ARG A 479 7.69 15.23 19.27
CA ARG A 479 6.33 15.56 19.68
C ARG A 479 5.32 15.32 18.58
N ILE A 480 4.07 15.32 18.96
CA ILE A 480 2.93 15.28 18.05
C ILE A 480 2.49 16.70 17.74
N ASP A 481 2.40 17.03 16.46
CA ASP A 481 1.87 18.30 15.96
C ASP A 481 0.54 18.04 15.23
N GLU A 482 -0.40 19.00 15.31
CA GLU A 482 -1.61 18.96 14.48
C GLU A 482 -1.25 19.18 13.01
N LEU A 483 -1.79 18.34 12.13
CA LEU A 483 -1.55 18.48 10.71
C LEU A 483 -2.51 19.51 10.11
N ILE A 484 -1.96 20.64 9.70
CA ILE A 484 -2.70 21.70 9.02
C ILE A 484 -2.66 21.42 7.52
N LEU A 485 -3.79 21.00 6.98
CA LEU A 485 -3.95 20.82 5.53
C LEU A 485 -4.25 22.18 4.90
N MET A 486 -3.28 22.73 4.17
CA MET A 486 -3.54 23.90 3.35
C MET A 486 -4.29 23.46 2.09
N ASP A 487 -5.47 24.01 1.85
CA ASP A 487 -6.15 23.87 0.58
C ASP A 487 -5.25 24.46 -0.52
N ARG A 488 -4.65 23.60 -1.33
CA ARG A 488 -4.03 24.06 -2.60
C ARG A 488 -5.15 24.47 -3.53
N LYS A 489 -5.30 25.79 -3.70
CA LYS A 489 -6.22 26.40 -4.68
C LYS A 489 -5.80 26.09 -6.10
#